data_9534709cd00618a319e3c60a7eda2287
#
_entry.id   9534709cd00618a319e3c60a7eda2287
#
_cell.length_a   1.000
_cell.length_b   1.000
_cell.length_c   1.000
_cell.angle_alpha   90.00
_cell.angle_beta   90.00
_cell.angle_gamma   90.00
#
_symmetry.space_group_name_H-M   'P 1'
#
loop_
_entity.id
_entity.type
_entity.pdbx_description
1 polymer ?
#
loop_
_entity_poly.entity_id
_entity_poly.type
_entity_poly.pdbx_seq_one_letter_code
_entity_poly.pdbx_strand_id
1 'polypeptide(L)'
;VSRSLAFGIGLGGLAQLGWVFLKVGFVFFGGGFLLIPLLHRELIQNLHWMSQKEFVDGVALSQLTPGPVAILATFCGFQRGGAVGAVLATVCVFAPAFALMCFLTHVYGRVRDLAPVRSAMQVFPPAIIGLLLAAALDVGRPILTGPVPVIMGLVSLIAMMRFNVNPALLILGGALVGLFAGR
;
A
#
# COMPACT_ATOMS: atom_id res chain seq x y z
N VAL A 1 12.77 1.08 26.89
CA VAL A 1 13.70 0.61 25.85
C VAL A 1 14.52 -0.50 26.48
N SER A 2 14.07 -1.73 26.45
CA SER A 2 14.92 -2.93 26.57
C SER A 2 14.00 -4.15 26.66
N ARG A 3 13.45 -4.58 25.53
CA ARG A 3 13.09 -5.99 25.43
C ARG A 3 14.03 -6.58 24.40
N SER A 4 15.00 -7.29 24.96
CA SER A 4 15.93 -8.19 24.30
C SER A 4 15.44 -8.65 22.92
N LEU A 5 16.30 -8.49 21.95
CA LEU A 5 16.30 -9.23 20.69
C LEU A 5 16.14 -10.73 21.03
N ALA A 6 14.93 -11.14 21.33
CA ALA A 6 14.61 -12.51 21.65
C ALA A 6 14.62 -13.32 20.34
N PHE A 7 15.81 -13.74 20.00
CA PHE A 7 16.07 -14.92 19.20
C PHE A 7 15.48 -16.11 19.96
N GLY A 8 14.20 -16.41 19.75
CA GLY A 8 13.57 -17.48 20.52
C GLY A 8 12.05 -17.58 20.43
N ILE A 9 11.45 -17.24 19.30
CA ILE A 9 10.10 -17.78 19.06
C ILE A 9 10.31 -19.24 18.66
N GLY A 10 9.83 -20.18 19.51
CA GLY A 10 9.83 -21.59 19.15
C GLY A 10 9.10 -21.83 17.81
N LEU A 11 9.38 -22.96 17.16
CA LEU A 11 8.77 -23.31 15.85
C LEU A 11 7.25 -23.09 15.82
N GLY A 12 6.55 -23.33 16.94
CA GLY A 12 5.11 -23.07 17.04
C GLY A 12 4.74 -21.58 16.91
N GLY A 13 5.54 -20.68 17.45
CA GLY A 13 5.30 -19.24 17.34
C GLY A 13 5.55 -18.71 15.93
N LEU A 14 6.56 -19.24 15.23
CA LEU A 14 6.81 -18.92 13.83
C LEU A 14 5.68 -19.45 12.91
N ALA A 15 5.19 -20.66 13.16
CA ALA A 15 4.06 -21.22 12.43
C ALA A 15 2.79 -20.39 12.61
N GLN A 16 2.51 -19.95 13.84
CA GLN A 16 1.39 -19.06 14.14
C GLN A 16 1.52 -17.70 13.42
N LEU A 17 2.74 -17.13 13.44
CA LEU A 17 3.06 -15.89 12.74
C LEU A 17 2.82 -16.04 11.24
N GLY A 18 3.38 -17.09 10.63
CA GLY A 18 3.17 -17.39 9.22
C GLY A 18 1.70 -17.53 8.85
N TRP A 19 0.91 -18.25 9.65
CA TRP A 19 -0.52 -18.43 9.44
C TRP A 19 -1.32 -17.13 9.48
N VAL A 20 -1.02 -16.26 10.46
CA VAL A 20 -1.70 -14.97 10.60
C VAL A 20 -1.43 -14.08 9.38
N PHE A 21 -0.16 -13.96 8.97
CA PHE A 21 0.19 -13.15 7.81
C PHE A 21 -0.29 -13.75 6.49
N LEU A 22 -0.36 -15.06 6.38
CA LEU A 22 -0.96 -15.73 5.22
C LEU A 22 -2.46 -15.43 5.12
N LYS A 23 -3.20 -15.53 6.24
CA LYS A 23 -4.61 -15.17 6.32
C LYS A 23 -4.84 -13.70 5.94
N VAL A 24 -4.02 -12.81 6.46
CA VAL A 24 -4.03 -11.38 6.09
C VAL A 24 -3.78 -11.22 4.60
N GLY A 25 -2.79 -11.92 4.03
CA GLY A 25 -2.48 -11.90 2.61
C GLY A 25 -3.62 -12.37 1.72
N PHE A 26 -4.41 -13.36 2.16
CA PHE A 26 -5.60 -13.80 1.44
C PHE A 26 -6.74 -12.77 1.42
N VAL A 27 -6.87 -11.97 2.46
CA VAL A 27 -7.90 -10.92 2.56
C VAL A 27 -7.41 -9.62 1.93
N PHE A 28 -6.10 -9.47 1.81
CA PHE A 28 -5.43 -8.28 1.27
C PHE A 28 -5.55 -8.22 -0.27
N PHE A 29 -6.77 -8.08 -0.78
CA PHE A 29 -7.04 -7.83 -2.19
C PHE A 29 -7.37 -6.37 -2.44
N GLY A 30 -6.64 -5.74 -3.33
CA GLY A 30 -7.08 -4.51 -4.01
C GLY A 30 -6.72 -3.17 -3.39
N GLY A 31 -6.06 -3.08 -2.22
CA GLY A 31 -5.66 -1.75 -1.74
C GLY A 31 -4.75 -1.78 -0.51
N GLY A 32 -3.55 -1.18 -0.61
CA GLY A 32 -2.56 -1.13 0.47
C GLY A 32 -3.10 -0.64 1.81
N PHE A 33 -4.07 0.27 1.78
CA PHE A 33 -4.65 0.86 2.99
C PHE A 33 -5.51 -0.11 3.81
N LEU A 34 -6.09 -1.15 3.21
CA LEU A 34 -6.84 -2.18 3.95
C LEU A 34 -5.94 -3.03 4.86
N LEU A 35 -4.65 -3.09 4.58
CA LEU A 35 -3.69 -3.82 5.40
C LEU A 35 -3.59 -3.24 6.82
N ILE A 36 -3.66 -1.93 6.96
CA ILE A 36 -3.54 -1.24 8.26
C ILE A 36 -4.66 -1.67 9.23
N PRO A 37 -5.96 -1.49 8.92
CA PRO A 37 -7.01 -1.91 9.83
C PRO A 37 -7.06 -3.42 10.03
N LEU A 38 -6.68 -4.22 9.04
CA LEU A 38 -6.66 -5.66 9.14
C LEU A 38 -5.58 -6.15 10.10
N LEU A 39 -4.34 -5.64 9.98
CA LEU A 39 -3.26 -5.94 10.91
C LEU A 39 -3.53 -5.39 12.31
N HIS A 40 -4.12 -4.20 12.43
CA HIS A 40 -4.52 -3.64 13.71
C HIS A 40 -5.46 -4.58 14.46
N ARG A 41 -6.51 -5.04 13.77
CA ARG A 41 -7.48 -5.97 14.36
C ARG A 41 -6.83 -7.29 14.77
N GLU A 42 -6.01 -7.89 13.89
CA GLU A 42 -5.41 -9.20 14.17
C GLU A 42 -4.31 -9.12 15.23
N LEU A 43 -3.41 -8.16 15.15
CA LEU A 43 -2.21 -8.13 16.00
C LEU A 43 -2.45 -7.46 17.36
N ILE A 44 -3.36 -6.49 17.44
CA ILE A 44 -3.63 -5.76 18.67
C ILE A 44 -4.87 -6.31 19.37
N GLN A 45 -6.01 -6.39 18.65
CA GLN A 45 -7.28 -6.75 19.28
C GLN A 45 -7.41 -8.26 19.54
N ASN A 46 -7.02 -9.11 18.57
CA ASN A 46 -7.18 -10.55 18.68
C ASN A 46 -6.00 -11.24 19.39
N LEU A 47 -4.77 -10.90 19.01
CA LEU A 47 -3.58 -11.62 19.43
C LEU A 47 -2.77 -10.91 20.51
N HIS A 48 -2.97 -9.62 20.72
CA HIS A 48 -2.24 -8.80 21.69
C HIS A 48 -0.70 -8.92 21.55
N TRP A 49 -0.22 -9.02 20.30
CA TRP A 49 1.20 -9.23 20.02
C TRP A 49 2.03 -7.96 20.12
N MET A 50 1.41 -6.81 19.97
CA MET A 50 2.06 -5.51 20.06
C MET A 50 1.10 -4.47 20.66
N SER A 51 1.69 -3.41 21.20
CA SER A 51 0.93 -2.28 21.73
C SER A 51 0.43 -1.36 20.61
N GLN A 52 -0.60 -0.56 20.92
CA GLN A 52 -1.11 0.47 20.02
C GLN A 52 -0.01 1.43 19.55
N LYS A 53 0.90 1.81 20.47
CA LYS A 53 2.01 2.72 20.18
C LYS A 53 2.98 2.11 19.17
N GLU A 54 3.44 0.88 19.40
CA GLU A 54 4.34 0.17 18.48
C GLU A 54 3.74 0.00 17.09
N PHE A 55 2.43 -0.23 17.02
CA PHE A 55 1.74 -0.34 15.74
C PHE A 55 1.71 1.01 15.00
N VAL A 56 1.38 2.10 15.68
CA VAL A 56 1.37 3.45 15.08
C VAL A 56 2.76 3.85 14.60
N ASP A 57 3.80 3.55 15.38
CA ASP A 57 5.19 3.77 14.98
C ASP A 57 5.53 2.98 13.69
N GLY A 58 5.06 1.73 13.60
CA GLY A 58 5.20 0.90 12.40
C GLY A 58 4.48 1.46 11.18
N VAL A 59 3.25 1.96 11.36
CA VAL A 59 2.50 2.64 10.30
C VAL A 59 3.25 3.88 9.81
N ALA A 60 3.73 4.72 10.73
CA ALA A 60 4.50 5.91 10.38
C ALA A 60 5.77 5.56 9.60
N LEU A 61 6.53 4.54 10.04
CA LEU A 61 7.71 4.06 9.34
C LEU A 61 7.38 3.54 7.92
N SER A 62 6.29 2.79 7.79
CA SER A 62 5.86 2.26 6.49
C SER A 62 5.46 3.35 5.51
N GLN A 63 4.96 4.48 6.00
CA GLN A 63 4.59 5.63 5.16
C GLN A 63 5.80 6.50 4.78
N LEU A 64 6.83 6.56 5.64
CA LEU A 64 8.07 7.27 5.36
C LEU A 64 8.97 6.52 4.37
N THR A 65 8.84 5.21 4.31
CA THR A 65 9.65 4.38 3.40
C THR A 65 9.02 4.41 1.99
N PRO A 66 9.77 4.81 0.96
CA PRO A 66 9.26 4.75 -0.41
C PRO A 66 9.04 3.31 -0.84
N GLY A 67 7.76 2.86 -0.83
CA GLY A 67 7.39 1.49 -1.15
C GLY A 67 5.93 1.17 -0.82
N PRO A 68 5.51 -0.08 -1.00
CA PRO A 68 4.16 -0.50 -0.70
C PRO A 68 3.91 -0.50 0.82
N VAL A 69 2.70 -0.13 1.23
CA VAL A 69 2.25 -0.18 2.65
C VAL A 69 2.47 -1.57 3.29
N ALA A 70 2.63 -2.60 2.48
CA ALA A 70 2.95 -3.96 2.91
C ALA A 70 4.26 -4.09 3.72
N ILE A 71 5.15 -3.08 3.68
CA ILE A 71 6.31 -2.96 4.59
C ILE A 71 5.89 -3.01 6.06
N LEU A 72 4.67 -2.56 6.39
CA LEU A 72 4.11 -2.69 7.73
C LEU A 72 4.07 -4.15 8.21
N ALA A 73 3.77 -5.10 7.33
CA ALA A 73 3.79 -6.53 7.68
C ALA A 73 5.20 -7.00 8.05
N THR A 74 6.22 -6.54 7.32
CA THR A 74 7.63 -6.81 7.61
C THR A 74 8.01 -6.27 8.99
N PHE A 75 7.62 -5.04 9.31
CA PHE A 75 7.86 -4.42 10.61
C PHE A 75 7.19 -5.20 11.76
N CYS A 76 5.90 -5.53 11.60
CA CYS A 76 5.17 -6.30 12.62
C CYS A 76 5.79 -7.71 12.82
N GLY A 77 6.21 -8.35 11.72
CA GLY A 77 6.92 -9.62 11.77
C GLY A 77 8.27 -9.52 12.48
N PHE A 78 9.01 -8.43 12.24
CA PHE A 78 10.27 -8.16 12.96
C PHE A 78 10.07 -7.96 14.45
N GLN A 79 9.08 -7.18 14.85
CA GLN A 79 8.77 -6.96 16.26
C GLN A 79 8.44 -8.26 17.01
N ARG A 80 7.87 -9.23 16.34
CA ARG A 80 7.47 -10.50 16.95
C ARG A 80 8.57 -11.57 16.89
N GLY A 81 9.28 -11.70 15.77
CA GLY A 81 10.21 -12.79 15.49
C GLY A 81 11.59 -12.37 14.98
N GLY A 82 11.98 -11.11 15.17
CA GLY A 82 13.26 -10.61 14.67
C GLY A 82 13.37 -10.72 13.15
N ALA A 83 14.56 -10.86 12.62
CA ALA A 83 14.82 -10.94 11.19
C ALA A 83 14.08 -12.12 10.51
N VAL A 84 14.01 -13.28 11.16
CA VAL A 84 13.28 -14.45 10.65
C VAL A 84 11.78 -14.15 10.57
N GLY A 85 11.22 -13.53 11.61
CA GLY A 85 9.81 -13.10 11.62
C GLY A 85 9.50 -12.09 10.53
N ALA A 86 10.40 -11.14 10.27
CA ALA A 86 10.25 -10.16 9.19
C ALA A 86 10.16 -10.83 7.82
N VAL A 87 11.10 -11.71 7.50
CA VAL A 87 11.12 -12.45 6.23
C VAL A 87 9.87 -13.32 6.09
N LEU A 88 9.52 -14.07 7.14
CA LEU A 88 8.36 -14.95 7.13
C LEU A 88 7.05 -14.16 6.92
N ALA A 89 6.85 -13.06 7.64
CA ALA A 89 5.68 -12.22 7.49
C ALA A 89 5.57 -11.65 6.07
N THR A 90 6.69 -11.17 5.52
CA THR A 90 6.73 -10.64 4.14
C THR A 90 6.36 -11.71 3.12
N VAL A 91 6.99 -12.89 3.20
CA VAL A 91 6.70 -13.99 2.28
C VAL A 91 5.23 -14.41 2.40
N CYS A 92 4.72 -14.58 3.63
CA CYS A 92 3.35 -15.04 3.85
C CYS A 92 2.28 -14.04 3.39
N VAL A 93 2.52 -12.73 3.52
CA VAL A 93 1.58 -11.71 3.03
C VAL A 93 1.51 -11.70 1.50
N PHE A 94 2.63 -11.88 0.82
CA PHE A 94 2.67 -11.87 -0.65
C PHE A 94 2.38 -13.23 -1.30
N ALA A 95 2.55 -14.33 -0.57
CA ALA A 95 2.38 -15.68 -1.11
C ALA A 95 1.00 -15.93 -1.76
N PRO A 96 -0.14 -15.51 -1.20
CA PRO A 96 -1.45 -15.71 -1.83
C PRO A 96 -1.58 -14.96 -3.14
N ALA A 97 -1.13 -13.71 -3.20
CA ALA A 97 -1.15 -12.89 -4.42
C ALA A 97 -0.25 -13.50 -5.51
N PHE A 98 0.94 -13.96 -5.12
CA PHE A 98 1.86 -14.64 -6.03
C PHE A 98 1.27 -15.95 -6.57
N ALA A 99 0.73 -16.79 -5.69
CA ALA A 99 0.09 -18.05 -6.08
C ALA A 99 -1.08 -17.82 -7.04
N LEU A 100 -1.93 -16.83 -6.74
CA LEU A 100 -3.04 -16.44 -7.59
C LEU A 100 -2.56 -15.96 -8.96
N MET A 101 -1.50 -15.15 -8.99
CA MET A 101 -0.94 -14.64 -10.25
C MET A 101 -0.35 -15.76 -11.11
N CYS A 102 0.37 -16.71 -10.50
CA CYS A 102 0.86 -17.90 -11.18
C CYS A 102 -0.31 -18.73 -11.76
N PHE A 103 -1.36 -18.93 -10.97
CA PHE A 103 -2.56 -19.64 -11.43
C PHE A 103 -3.25 -18.92 -12.58
N LEU A 104 -3.47 -17.62 -12.44
CA LEU A 104 -4.07 -16.79 -13.49
C LEU A 104 -3.25 -16.80 -14.77
N THR A 105 -1.93 -16.71 -14.68
CA THR A 105 -1.05 -16.73 -15.86
C THR A 105 -1.19 -18.06 -16.61
N HIS A 106 -1.30 -19.18 -15.89
CA HIS A 106 -1.52 -20.49 -16.48
C HIS A 106 -2.87 -20.61 -17.18
N VAL A 107 -3.93 -20.11 -16.51
CA VAL A 107 -5.31 -20.15 -17.04
C VAL A 107 -5.51 -19.12 -18.16
N TYR A 108 -4.91 -17.95 -18.02
CA TYR A 108 -5.07 -16.84 -18.96
C TYR A 108 -4.73 -17.21 -20.41
N GLY A 109 -3.67 -18.01 -20.61
CA GLY A 109 -3.30 -18.49 -21.92
C GLY A 109 -4.39 -19.31 -22.63
N ARG A 110 -5.31 -19.92 -21.86
CA ARG A 110 -6.44 -20.71 -22.38
C ARG A 110 -7.73 -19.91 -22.55
N VAL A 111 -7.89 -18.82 -21.79
CA VAL A 111 -9.18 -18.08 -21.74
C VAL A 111 -9.11 -16.70 -22.38
N ARG A 112 -7.92 -16.18 -22.68
CA ARG A 112 -7.73 -14.84 -23.23
C ARG A 112 -8.46 -14.60 -24.56
N ASP A 113 -8.64 -15.66 -25.37
CA ASP A 113 -9.28 -15.58 -26.68
C ASP A 113 -10.80 -15.72 -26.61
N LEU A 114 -11.35 -16.01 -25.43
CA LEU A 114 -12.79 -16.03 -25.21
C LEU A 114 -13.37 -14.62 -25.27
N ALA A 115 -14.45 -14.44 -26.04
CA ALA A 115 -15.09 -13.15 -26.25
C ALA A 115 -15.39 -12.37 -24.95
N PRO A 116 -15.96 -12.99 -23.88
CA PRO A 116 -16.24 -12.26 -22.62
C PRO A 116 -14.97 -11.78 -21.91
N VAL A 117 -13.89 -12.56 -21.95
CA VAL A 117 -12.61 -12.18 -21.32
C VAL A 117 -11.97 -11.01 -22.05
N ARG A 118 -11.97 -11.07 -23.38
CA ARG A 118 -11.46 -9.98 -24.23
C ARG A 118 -12.24 -8.69 -24.04
N SER A 119 -13.56 -8.77 -23.97
CA SER A 119 -14.42 -7.60 -23.71
C SER A 119 -14.16 -7.02 -22.32
N ALA A 120 -14.07 -7.84 -21.29
CA ALA A 120 -13.72 -7.39 -19.93
C ALA A 120 -12.37 -6.66 -19.92
N MET A 121 -11.33 -7.25 -20.53
CA MET A 121 -10.00 -6.65 -20.59
C MET A 121 -9.97 -5.29 -21.32
N GLN A 122 -10.86 -5.05 -22.25
CA GLN A 122 -10.98 -3.76 -22.94
C GLN A 122 -11.69 -2.69 -22.10
N VAL A 123 -12.58 -3.10 -21.20
CA VAL A 123 -13.36 -2.18 -20.34
C VAL A 123 -12.58 -1.78 -19.08
N PHE A 124 -11.70 -2.63 -18.58
CA PHE A 124 -10.94 -2.35 -17.36
C PHE A 124 -10.08 -1.07 -17.42
N PRO A 125 -9.25 -0.82 -18.45
CA PRO A 125 -8.41 0.37 -18.48
C PRO A 125 -9.21 1.69 -18.45
N PRO A 126 -10.25 1.90 -19.27
CA PRO A 126 -11.04 3.13 -19.18
C PRO A 126 -11.80 3.25 -17.86
N ALA A 127 -12.23 2.14 -17.24
CA ALA A 127 -12.88 2.17 -15.94
C ALA A 127 -11.92 2.63 -14.84
N ILE A 128 -10.66 2.17 -14.86
CA ILE A 128 -9.61 2.60 -13.92
C ILE A 128 -9.32 4.10 -14.12
N ILE A 129 -9.22 4.57 -15.36
CA ILE A 129 -8.99 6.00 -15.64
C ILE A 129 -10.16 6.83 -15.10
N GLY A 130 -11.42 6.39 -15.31
CA GLY A 130 -12.60 7.04 -14.76
C GLY A 130 -12.59 7.11 -13.24
N LEU A 131 -12.19 6.02 -12.56
CA LEU A 131 -12.07 5.97 -11.11
C LEU A 131 -10.97 6.91 -10.59
N LEU A 132 -9.81 6.94 -11.25
CA LEU A 132 -8.72 7.85 -10.90
C LEU A 132 -9.13 9.32 -11.08
N LEU A 133 -9.85 9.63 -12.17
CA LEU A 133 -10.37 10.98 -12.40
C LEU A 133 -11.39 11.38 -11.33
N ALA A 134 -12.31 10.49 -10.98
CA ALA A 134 -13.27 10.73 -9.89
C ALA A 134 -12.56 10.98 -8.56
N ALA A 135 -11.60 10.15 -8.19
CA ALA A 135 -10.80 10.32 -6.99
C ALA A 135 -9.99 11.64 -6.99
N ALA A 136 -9.41 11.99 -8.13
CA ALA A 136 -8.70 13.26 -8.29
C ALA A 136 -9.61 14.48 -8.12
N LEU A 137 -10.85 14.41 -8.61
CA LEU A 137 -11.85 15.46 -8.42
C LEU A 137 -12.32 15.55 -6.97
N ASP A 138 -12.56 14.42 -6.30
CA ASP A 138 -12.99 14.40 -4.90
C ASP A 138 -11.93 14.94 -3.95
N VAL A 139 -10.66 14.60 -4.17
CA VAL A 139 -9.53 15.14 -3.40
C VAL A 139 -9.24 16.58 -3.79
N GLY A 140 -9.39 16.94 -5.07
CA GLY A 140 -9.10 18.28 -5.57
C GLY A 140 -10.13 19.33 -5.14
N ARG A 141 -11.41 19.00 -5.12
CA ARG A 141 -12.51 19.94 -4.78
C ARG A 141 -12.28 20.76 -3.50
N PRO A 142 -11.96 20.16 -2.34
CA PRO A 142 -11.73 20.92 -1.12
C PRO A 142 -10.43 21.73 -1.12
N ILE A 143 -9.47 21.39 -2.00
CA ILE A 143 -8.16 22.05 -2.08
C ILE A 143 -8.21 23.21 -3.09
N LEU A 144 -8.97 23.08 -4.16
CA LEU A 144 -9.08 24.05 -5.25
C LEU A 144 -10.06 25.21 -4.92
N THR A 145 -10.13 25.64 -3.67
CA THR A 145 -11.06 26.68 -3.21
C THR A 145 -10.54 28.11 -3.43
N GLY A 146 -9.29 28.29 -3.87
CA GLY A 146 -8.68 29.59 -4.11
C GLY A 146 -8.02 29.70 -5.49
N PRO A 147 -7.71 30.93 -5.94
CA PRO A 147 -7.06 31.11 -7.24
C PRO A 147 -5.64 30.53 -7.30
N VAL A 148 -4.90 30.56 -6.19
CA VAL A 148 -3.52 30.07 -6.13
C VAL A 148 -3.43 28.56 -6.34
N PRO A 149 -4.16 27.68 -5.62
CA PRO A 149 -4.16 26.26 -5.87
C PRO A 149 -4.61 25.87 -7.28
N VAL A 150 -5.59 26.60 -7.84
CA VAL A 150 -6.07 26.33 -9.21
C VAL A 150 -4.98 26.64 -10.25
N ILE A 151 -4.31 27.80 -10.12
CA ILE A 151 -3.22 28.17 -11.04
C ILE A 151 -2.07 27.16 -10.90
N MET A 152 -1.68 26.78 -9.69
CA MET A 152 -0.65 25.78 -9.46
C MET A 152 -1.01 24.42 -10.06
N GLY A 153 -2.26 23.98 -9.93
CA GLY A 153 -2.74 22.74 -10.53
C GLY A 153 -2.64 22.78 -12.06
N LEU A 154 -3.10 23.88 -12.67
CA LEU A 154 -3.01 24.06 -14.13
C LEU A 154 -1.57 24.12 -14.64
N VAL A 155 -0.71 24.88 -13.98
CA VAL A 155 0.72 24.97 -14.33
C VAL A 155 1.40 23.60 -14.20
N SER A 156 1.13 22.86 -13.13
CA SER A 156 1.64 21.50 -12.93
C SER A 156 1.16 20.53 -14.01
N LEU A 157 -0.11 20.61 -14.38
CA LEU A 157 -0.69 19.80 -15.44
C LEU A 157 -0.04 20.09 -16.81
N ILE A 158 0.10 21.36 -17.15
CA ILE A 158 0.76 21.80 -18.42
C ILE A 158 2.24 21.39 -18.42
N ALA A 159 2.95 21.57 -17.30
CA ALA A 159 4.34 21.18 -17.18
C ALA A 159 4.55 19.67 -17.36
N MET A 160 3.63 18.87 -16.82
CA MET A 160 3.66 17.42 -16.96
C MET A 160 3.35 16.99 -18.40
N MET A 161 2.33 17.59 -19.05
CA MET A 161 1.94 17.23 -20.41
C MET A 161 2.95 17.72 -21.48
N ARG A 162 3.57 18.89 -21.28
CA ARG A 162 4.39 19.53 -22.32
C ARG A 162 5.88 19.23 -22.16
N PHE A 163 6.37 19.08 -20.93
CA PHE A 163 7.80 18.99 -20.63
C PHE A 163 8.23 17.68 -19.99
N ASN A 164 7.32 16.70 -19.79
CA ASN A 164 7.60 15.43 -19.13
C ASN A 164 8.38 15.59 -17.81
N VAL A 165 8.06 16.62 -17.04
CA VAL A 165 8.74 16.94 -15.76
C VAL A 165 8.47 15.83 -14.76
N ASN A 166 9.49 15.44 -13.99
CA ASN A 166 9.34 14.43 -12.95
C ASN A 166 8.31 14.90 -11.90
N PRO A 167 7.27 14.11 -11.60
CA PRO A 167 6.25 14.45 -10.60
C PRO A 167 6.81 14.87 -9.24
N ALA A 168 7.93 14.27 -8.81
CA ALA A 168 8.60 14.63 -7.56
C ALA A 168 9.06 16.10 -7.52
N LEU A 169 9.54 16.63 -8.64
CA LEU A 169 9.95 18.05 -8.74
C LEU A 169 8.74 18.98 -8.64
N LEU A 170 7.60 18.58 -9.21
CA LEU A 170 6.36 19.36 -9.12
C LEU A 170 5.81 19.38 -7.69
N ILE A 171 5.90 18.26 -6.97
CA ILE A 171 5.50 18.18 -5.56
C ILE A 171 6.39 19.08 -4.69
N LEU A 172 7.71 19.01 -4.88
CA LEU A 172 8.66 19.88 -4.15
C LEU A 172 8.45 21.37 -4.47
N GLY A 173 8.25 21.70 -5.74
CA GLY A 173 7.94 23.07 -6.17
C GLY A 173 6.62 23.57 -5.57
N GLY A 174 5.60 22.71 -5.56
CA GLY A 174 4.31 22.99 -4.94
C GLY A 174 4.40 23.21 -3.44
N ALA A 175 5.20 22.40 -2.74
CA ALA A 175 5.44 22.55 -1.31
C ALA A 175 6.14 23.88 -1.00
N LEU A 176 7.15 24.28 -1.78
CA LEU A 176 7.85 25.57 -1.63
C LEU A 176 6.88 26.75 -1.82
N VAL A 177 6.10 26.74 -2.90
CA VAL A 177 5.10 27.80 -3.14
C VAL A 177 4.06 27.84 -2.04
N GLY A 178 3.61 26.67 -1.54
CA GLY A 178 2.66 26.57 -0.42
C GLY A 178 3.20 27.18 0.88
N LEU A 179 4.50 27.04 1.16
CA LEU A 179 5.14 27.67 2.33
C LEU A 179 5.16 29.20 2.24
N PHE A 180 5.27 29.77 1.04
CA PHE A 180 5.29 31.23 0.85
C PHE A 180 3.89 31.82 0.66
N ALA A 181 2.96 31.08 0.04
CA ALA A 181 1.59 31.55 -0.23
C ALA A 181 0.62 31.25 0.92
N GLY A 182 0.96 30.36 1.83
CA GLY A 182 0.13 29.96 2.98
C GLY A 182 0.28 30.83 4.24
N ARG A 183 0.86 32.04 4.12
CA ARG A 183 0.91 33.05 5.17
C ARG A 183 -0.15 34.12 4.98
#